data_b1f3839fe8da55c316aa999d2255e14e
#
_entry.id   b1f3839fe8da55c316aa999d2255e14e
#
_cell.length_a   1.000
_cell.length_b   1.000
_cell.length_c   1.000
_cell.angle_alpha   90.00
_cell.angle_beta   90.00
_cell.angle_gamma   90.00
#
_symmetry.space_group_name_H-M   'P 1'
#
loop_
_entity.id
_entity.type
_entity.pdbx_description
1 polymer ?
#
loop_
_entity_poly.entity_id
_entity_poly.type
_entity_poly.pdbx_seq_one_letter_code
_entity_poly.pdbx_strand_id
1 'polypeptide(L)'
;MKITSARVIVTCPGRNFVTLKIETDTGLSGLGDATLNGRELAVASYLTEHVIPTLVGRDAHRIEDTWQYLYRGAYWRRGPVTMTAIAAVDTALWDLKAKAANLPLYQLLGGRSRDGVMVYGHANGNDIAETLDEVARYVDMGYKAIRAQCGVPGLPSTYGVASDKLYYEPADSALPTENVWSTTRYLDHAPKLFETIRTRFGFDHHILHDVHHRLTPIEAGRLGKSLEPYRLFWMEDPTPAENQAAFRLIREHTVTPIAVGGIFNTVHDCQQLISEQLIDYIRTTVVHAGGISHLRRIAHLAELHQVRTGCHGATDLSPVCMGAALHFDTWVPNFGIQEYMRHTADTDAVFPHDYVFRDGYLHAGETPGHGVTIDEERAAQYPYKPSALPVNRLEDGSMWNW
;
A
#
# COMPACT_ATOMS: atom_id res chain seq x y z
N MET A 1 -3.16 20.75 23.67
CA MET A 1 -4.31 20.08 23.00
C MET A 1 -4.40 18.68 23.58
N LYS A 2 -5.45 18.43 24.39
CA LYS A 2 -5.64 17.12 25.05
C LYS A 2 -6.62 16.26 24.27
N ILE A 3 -6.32 14.98 24.15
CA ILE A 3 -7.26 13.99 23.60
C ILE A 3 -8.41 13.79 24.60
N THR A 4 -9.62 14.04 24.15
CA THR A 4 -10.85 13.88 24.97
C THR A 4 -11.55 12.56 24.71
N SER A 5 -11.51 12.09 23.46
CA SER A 5 -12.09 10.81 23.07
C SER A 5 -11.39 10.26 21.81
N ALA A 6 -11.56 8.98 21.61
CA ALA A 6 -11.25 8.34 20.34
C ALA A 6 -12.23 7.19 20.09
N ARG A 7 -12.49 6.90 18.82
CA ARG A 7 -13.36 5.78 18.42
C ARG A 7 -12.92 5.14 17.13
N VAL A 8 -13.26 3.88 16.95
CA VAL A 8 -13.04 3.11 15.74
C VAL A 8 -14.33 3.08 14.93
N ILE A 9 -14.22 3.38 13.64
CA ILE A 9 -15.33 3.32 12.69
C ILE A 9 -14.97 2.23 11.68
N VAL A 10 -15.79 1.18 11.61
CA VAL A 10 -15.65 0.10 10.63
C VAL A 10 -16.76 0.21 9.62
N THR A 11 -16.41 0.32 8.35
CA THR A 11 -17.39 0.52 7.26
C THR A 11 -16.97 -0.25 6.00
N CYS A 12 -17.96 -0.64 5.17
CA CYS A 12 -17.72 -1.42 3.95
C CYS A 12 -18.43 -0.81 2.72
N PRO A 13 -18.04 0.39 2.25
CA PRO A 13 -18.55 0.97 1.02
C PRO A 13 -17.88 0.33 -0.22
N GLY A 14 -18.05 -0.99 -0.39
CA GLY A 14 -17.38 -1.81 -1.40
C GLY A 14 -16.27 -2.68 -0.82
N ARG A 15 -15.45 -2.19 0.09
CA ARG A 15 -14.45 -2.93 0.88
C ARG A 15 -14.53 -2.54 2.35
N ASN A 16 -13.99 -3.37 3.23
CA ASN A 16 -13.88 -3.02 4.64
C ASN A 16 -12.77 -2.01 4.86
N PHE A 17 -13.10 -0.94 5.56
CA PHE A 17 -12.14 0.04 6.07
C PHE A 17 -12.30 0.19 7.57
N VAL A 18 -11.19 0.36 8.27
CA VAL A 18 -11.13 0.64 9.70
C VAL A 18 -10.50 2.01 9.89
N THR A 19 -11.25 2.95 10.42
CA THR A 19 -10.79 4.32 10.67
C THR A 19 -10.76 4.61 12.14
N LEU A 20 -9.63 5.11 12.64
CA LEU A 20 -9.53 5.70 13.97
C LEU A 20 -9.79 7.21 13.86
N LYS A 21 -10.77 7.71 14.65
CA LYS A 21 -11.00 9.13 14.82
C LYS A 21 -10.65 9.54 16.26
N ILE A 22 -9.75 10.52 16.39
CA ILE A 22 -9.33 11.09 17.67
C ILE A 22 -9.91 12.51 17.78
N GLU A 23 -10.51 12.84 18.92
CA GLU A 23 -11.07 14.16 19.21
C GLU A 23 -10.30 14.84 20.36
N THR A 24 -10.30 16.17 20.38
CA THR A 24 -9.53 16.94 21.34
C THR A 24 -10.37 18.02 22.02
N ASP A 25 -9.86 18.54 23.13
CA ASP A 25 -10.45 19.66 23.90
C ASP A 25 -10.53 20.98 23.13
N THR A 26 -9.89 21.08 21.97
CA THR A 26 -9.97 22.26 21.07
C THR A 26 -11.06 22.12 19.99
N GLY A 27 -11.81 21.02 19.97
CA GLY A 27 -12.81 20.75 18.95
C GLY A 27 -12.25 20.21 17.63
N LEU A 28 -10.91 20.10 17.50
CA LEU A 28 -10.28 19.46 16.34
C LEU A 28 -10.35 17.94 16.43
N SER A 29 -10.51 17.29 15.28
CA SER A 29 -10.41 15.85 15.15
C SER A 29 -9.40 15.44 14.08
N GLY A 30 -8.73 14.30 14.30
CA GLY A 30 -7.80 13.68 13.37
C GLY A 30 -8.21 12.27 12.99
N LEU A 31 -7.88 11.88 11.77
CA LEU A 31 -8.20 10.57 11.22
C LEU A 31 -6.92 9.77 10.93
N GLY A 32 -6.98 8.47 11.20
CA GLY A 32 -5.96 7.50 10.80
C GLY A 32 -6.59 6.23 10.25
N ASP A 33 -6.01 5.69 9.19
CA ASP A 33 -6.43 4.41 8.63
C ASP A 33 -5.82 3.26 9.45
N ALA A 34 -6.65 2.31 9.82
CA ALA A 34 -6.31 1.11 10.58
C ALA A 34 -6.71 -0.18 9.84
N THR A 35 -6.86 -0.11 8.54
CA THR A 35 -7.30 -1.24 7.72
C THR A 35 -6.18 -2.27 7.60
N LEU A 36 -6.48 -3.50 7.98
CA LEU A 36 -5.64 -4.67 7.75
C LEU A 36 -6.52 -5.75 7.13
N ASN A 37 -6.38 -5.93 5.83
CA ASN A 37 -7.26 -6.79 5.03
C ASN A 37 -7.35 -8.21 5.56
N GLY A 38 -8.60 -8.70 5.72
CA GLY A 38 -8.90 -10.01 6.29
C GLY A 38 -8.60 -10.12 7.80
N ARG A 39 -8.22 -9.01 8.47
CA ARG A 39 -7.96 -8.93 9.91
C ARG A 39 -8.50 -7.63 10.52
N GLU A 40 -9.46 -7.01 9.85
CA GLU A 40 -10.02 -5.68 10.19
C GLU A 40 -10.51 -5.64 11.63
N LEU A 41 -11.30 -6.65 12.05
CA LEU A 41 -11.85 -6.69 13.41
C LEU A 41 -10.79 -6.96 14.48
N ALA A 42 -9.67 -7.60 14.14
CA ALA A 42 -8.56 -7.79 15.08
C ALA A 42 -7.90 -6.44 15.42
N VAL A 43 -7.68 -5.58 14.42
CA VAL A 43 -7.14 -4.24 14.64
C VAL A 43 -8.17 -3.35 15.34
N ALA A 44 -9.43 -3.40 14.93
CA ALA A 44 -10.51 -2.65 15.56
C ALA A 44 -10.65 -2.97 17.04
N SER A 45 -10.63 -4.27 17.41
CA SER A 45 -10.67 -4.71 18.80
C SER A 45 -9.42 -4.26 19.57
N TYR A 46 -8.23 -4.42 19.01
CA TYR A 46 -6.98 -3.99 19.65
C TYR A 46 -6.96 -2.48 19.91
N LEU A 47 -7.41 -1.68 18.96
CA LEU A 47 -7.57 -0.23 19.15
C LEU A 47 -8.55 0.09 20.27
N THR A 48 -9.74 -0.52 20.24
CA THR A 48 -10.83 -0.20 21.17
C THR A 48 -10.48 -0.59 22.61
N GLU A 49 -9.98 -1.82 22.79
CA GLU A 49 -9.83 -2.40 24.14
C GLU A 49 -8.47 -2.05 24.79
N HIS A 50 -7.42 -1.86 23.99
CA HIS A 50 -6.07 -1.72 24.54
C HIS A 50 -5.39 -0.38 24.23
N VAL A 51 -5.67 0.25 23.11
CA VAL A 51 -4.98 1.48 22.68
C VAL A 51 -5.74 2.73 23.14
N ILE A 52 -7.00 2.85 22.76
CA ILE A 52 -7.83 4.04 23.04
C ILE A 52 -7.85 4.42 24.53
N PRO A 53 -8.02 3.48 25.49
CA PRO A 53 -8.00 3.83 26.91
C PRO A 53 -6.71 4.51 27.38
N THR A 54 -5.59 4.25 26.68
CA THR A 54 -4.29 4.86 27.00
C THR A 54 -4.08 6.24 26.36
N LEU A 55 -4.90 6.62 25.39
CA LEU A 55 -4.77 7.88 24.65
C LEU A 55 -5.50 9.04 25.35
N VAL A 56 -6.64 8.76 25.99
CA VAL A 56 -7.48 9.80 26.61
C VAL A 56 -6.70 10.54 27.68
N GLY A 57 -6.72 11.88 27.62
CA GLY A 57 -5.98 12.77 28.50
C GLY A 57 -4.53 13.07 28.07
N ARG A 58 -3.98 12.37 27.08
CA ARG A 58 -2.65 12.67 26.52
C ARG A 58 -2.65 13.98 25.72
N ASP A 59 -1.48 14.58 25.63
CA ASP A 59 -1.25 15.72 24.73
C ASP A 59 -1.06 15.23 23.30
N ALA A 60 -1.99 15.60 22.41
CA ALA A 60 -1.96 15.23 21.00
C ALA A 60 -0.74 15.76 20.23
N HIS A 61 -0.04 16.76 20.75
CA HIS A 61 1.20 17.26 20.13
C HIS A 61 2.42 16.38 20.37
N ARG A 62 2.37 15.46 21.35
CA ARG A 62 3.47 14.56 21.70
C ARG A 62 3.42 13.26 20.88
N ILE A 63 3.51 13.40 19.56
CA ILE A 63 3.37 12.26 18.61
C ILE A 63 4.44 11.22 18.88
N GLU A 64 5.72 11.60 18.92
CA GLU A 64 6.83 10.65 19.13
C GLU A 64 6.74 9.93 20.49
N ASP A 65 6.40 10.64 21.55
CA ASP A 65 6.22 10.04 22.88
C ASP A 65 5.08 9.01 22.88
N THR A 66 3.96 9.34 22.24
CA THR A 66 2.82 8.42 22.09
C THR A 66 3.19 7.21 21.26
N TRP A 67 3.91 7.41 20.15
CA TRP A 67 4.41 6.31 19.31
C TRP A 67 5.30 5.35 20.12
N GLN A 68 6.28 5.90 20.84
CA GLN A 68 7.19 5.11 21.68
C GLN A 68 6.46 4.40 22.83
N TYR A 69 5.49 5.07 23.44
CA TYR A 69 4.65 4.47 24.47
C TYR A 69 3.89 3.25 23.96
N LEU A 70 3.22 3.36 22.80
CA LEU A 70 2.47 2.26 22.22
C LEU A 70 3.38 1.12 21.74
N TYR A 71 4.55 1.43 21.19
CA TYR A 71 5.48 0.43 20.71
C TYR A 71 6.26 -0.27 21.82
N ARG A 72 6.89 0.51 22.74
CA ARG A 72 7.73 -0.04 23.80
C ARG A 72 6.92 -0.54 24.99
N GLY A 73 5.78 0.04 25.23
CA GLY A 73 4.87 -0.37 26.29
C GLY A 73 4.22 -1.73 26.03
N ALA A 74 4.06 -2.13 24.77
CA ALA A 74 3.63 -3.48 24.42
C ALA A 74 4.86 -4.41 24.40
N TYR A 75 5.00 -5.28 25.40
CA TYR A 75 6.16 -6.19 25.48
C TYR A 75 6.27 -7.08 24.24
N TRP A 76 5.17 -7.73 23.83
CA TRP A 76 5.08 -8.48 22.57
C TRP A 76 4.69 -7.53 21.43
N ARG A 77 5.67 -6.85 20.92
CA ARG A 77 5.52 -5.81 19.89
C ARG A 77 5.93 -6.32 18.51
N ARG A 78 5.66 -5.48 17.48
CA ARG A 78 5.79 -5.77 16.05
C ARG A 78 4.59 -6.58 15.55
N GLY A 79 4.62 -6.92 14.27
CA GLY A 79 3.54 -7.60 13.59
C GLY A 79 2.42 -6.67 13.11
N PRO A 80 1.61 -7.15 12.16
CA PRO A 80 0.71 -6.28 11.40
C PRO A 80 -0.39 -5.64 12.26
N VAL A 81 -1.03 -6.36 13.18
CA VAL A 81 -2.12 -5.81 14.01
C VAL A 81 -1.63 -4.66 14.89
N THR A 82 -0.53 -4.89 15.62
CA THR A 82 0.03 -3.87 16.53
C THR A 82 0.52 -2.64 15.76
N MET A 83 1.25 -2.85 14.67
CA MET A 83 1.85 -1.75 13.93
C MET A 83 0.82 -0.96 13.12
N THR A 84 -0.24 -1.59 12.64
CA THR A 84 -1.37 -0.91 12.00
C THR A 84 -2.14 -0.04 13.00
N ALA A 85 -2.36 -0.53 14.21
CA ALA A 85 -2.97 0.28 15.26
C ALA A 85 -2.11 1.50 15.65
N ILE A 86 -0.80 1.32 15.78
CA ILE A 86 0.14 2.43 16.03
C ILE A 86 0.12 3.44 14.87
N ALA A 87 0.09 2.95 13.63
CA ALA A 87 0.04 3.78 12.43
C ALA A 87 -1.22 4.66 12.39
N ALA A 88 -2.36 4.10 12.74
CA ALA A 88 -3.61 4.86 12.79
C ALA A 88 -3.55 6.01 13.83
N VAL A 89 -3.00 5.73 15.02
CA VAL A 89 -2.80 6.77 16.05
C VAL A 89 -1.81 7.83 15.56
N ASP A 90 -0.67 7.42 15.02
CA ASP A 90 0.37 8.31 14.51
C ASP A 90 -0.18 9.24 13.42
N THR A 91 -0.86 8.68 12.42
CA THR A 91 -1.44 9.44 11.30
C THR A 91 -2.51 10.40 11.78
N ALA A 92 -3.40 9.98 12.69
CA ALA A 92 -4.41 10.85 13.26
C ALA A 92 -3.81 12.01 14.08
N LEU A 93 -2.70 11.78 14.80
CA LEU A 93 -2.01 12.82 15.55
C LEU A 93 -1.26 13.82 14.62
N TRP A 94 -0.70 13.35 13.51
CA TRP A 94 -0.13 14.21 12.49
C TRP A 94 -1.19 15.06 11.79
N ASP A 95 -2.35 14.49 11.51
CA ASP A 95 -3.51 15.20 10.96
C ASP A 95 -3.98 16.31 11.92
N LEU A 96 -4.16 15.98 13.20
CA LEU A 96 -4.47 16.95 14.26
C LEU A 96 -3.45 18.07 14.35
N LYS A 97 -2.16 17.74 14.32
CA LYS A 97 -1.09 18.72 14.42
C LYS A 97 -1.10 19.68 13.23
N ALA A 98 -1.33 19.16 12.04
CA ALA A 98 -1.43 19.95 10.82
C ALA A 98 -2.66 20.86 10.84
N LYS A 99 -3.82 20.36 11.26
CA LYS A 99 -5.04 21.16 11.47
C LYS A 99 -4.85 22.26 12.51
N ALA A 100 -4.20 21.94 13.64
CA ALA A 100 -3.91 22.92 14.68
C ALA A 100 -2.95 24.02 14.19
N ALA A 101 -2.03 23.71 13.29
CA ALA A 101 -1.14 24.67 12.66
C ALA A 101 -1.78 25.40 11.45
N ASN A 102 -3.00 25.02 11.07
CA ASN A 102 -3.68 25.50 9.86
C ASN A 102 -2.83 25.32 8.58
N LEU A 103 -2.17 24.17 8.46
CA LEU A 103 -1.30 23.82 7.32
C LEU A 103 -1.65 22.45 6.75
N PRO A 104 -1.51 22.25 5.43
CA PRO A 104 -1.51 20.89 4.88
C PRO A 104 -0.31 20.11 5.43
N LEU A 105 -0.49 18.80 5.61
CA LEU A 105 0.45 17.96 6.32
C LEU A 105 1.86 17.97 5.70
N TYR A 106 2.00 17.99 4.38
CA TYR A 106 3.32 18.07 3.73
C TYR A 106 4.14 19.30 4.16
N GLN A 107 3.49 20.41 4.49
CA GLN A 107 4.18 21.61 4.98
C GLN A 107 4.84 21.38 6.36
N LEU A 108 4.17 20.66 7.26
CA LEU A 108 4.76 20.28 8.54
C LEU A 108 5.91 19.27 8.40
N LEU A 109 5.89 18.45 7.36
CA LEU A 109 6.95 17.48 7.10
C LEU A 109 8.24 18.15 6.59
N GLY A 110 8.13 19.34 5.98
CA GLY A 110 9.27 20.11 5.47
C GLY A 110 9.01 20.85 4.16
N GLY A 111 7.77 20.80 3.65
CA GLY A 111 7.37 21.45 2.40
C GLY A 111 7.42 20.52 1.18
N ARG A 112 7.11 21.07 0.02
CA ARG A 112 7.05 20.31 -1.24
C ARG A 112 8.45 20.03 -1.78
N SER A 113 8.74 18.79 -2.11
CA SER A 113 9.86 18.39 -2.97
C SER A 113 9.43 18.25 -4.44
N ARG A 114 8.12 18.22 -4.71
CA ARG A 114 7.50 18.11 -6.05
C ARG A 114 6.09 18.65 -6.06
N ASP A 115 5.62 19.07 -7.25
CA ASP A 115 4.27 19.62 -7.43
C ASP A 115 3.20 18.54 -7.61
N GLY A 116 3.58 17.37 -8.15
CA GLY A 116 2.72 16.22 -8.35
C GLY A 116 3.46 14.93 -8.06
N VAL A 117 2.75 13.96 -7.50
CA VAL A 117 3.24 12.63 -7.15
C VAL A 117 2.87 11.67 -8.27
N MET A 118 3.87 11.18 -9.01
CA MET A 118 3.63 10.19 -10.06
C MET A 118 3.03 8.92 -9.47
N VAL A 119 2.00 8.38 -10.13
CA VAL A 119 1.30 7.19 -9.65
C VAL A 119 1.21 6.11 -10.71
N TYR A 120 1.02 4.87 -10.26
CA TYR A 120 0.72 3.75 -11.16
C TYR A 120 -0.64 3.14 -10.86
N GLY A 121 -1.32 2.70 -11.95
CA GLY A 121 -2.57 1.96 -11.90
C GLY A 121 -2.35 0.48 -12.22
N HIS A 122 -3.40 -0.32 -12.07
CA HIS A 122 -3.36 -1.77 -12.23
C HIS A 122 -4.14 -2.20 -13.49
N ALA A 123 -3.43 -2.61 -14.52
CA ALA A 123 -3.98 -3.22 -15.72
C ALA A 123 -3.96 -4.75 -15.55
N ASN A 124 -5.13 -5.32 -15.31
CA ASN A 124 -5.31 -6.74 -15.06
C ASN A 124 -6.22 -7.34 -16.13
N GLY A 125 -5.87 -8.50 -16.66
CA GLY A 125 -6.67 -9.23 -17.65
C GLY A 125 -6.60 -10.74 -17.45
N ASN A 126 -7.64 -11.46 -17.86
CA ASN A 126 -7.66 -12.92 -17.82
C ASN A 126 -6.67 -13.54 -18.81
N ASP A 127 -6.33 -12.80 -19.86
CA ASP A 127 -5.33 -13.17 -20.85
C ASP A 127 -4.52 -11.93 -21.31
N ILE A 128 -3.57 -12.16 -22.21
CA ILE A 128 -2.72 -11.08 -22.73
C ILE A 128 -3.55 -10.03 -23.48
N ALA A 129 -4.57 -10.42 -24.23
CA ALA A 129 -5.36 -9.48 -25.03
C ALA A 129 -6.15 -8.52 -24.12
N GLU A 130 -6.86 -9.06 -23.13
CA GLU A 130 -7.56 -8.23 -22.13
C GLU A 130 -6.59 -7.34 -21.35
N THR A 131 -5.42 -7.87 -20.97
CA THR A 131 -4.40 -7.06 -20.26
C THR A 131 -3.91 -5.90 -21.12
N LEU A 132 -3.72 -6.10 -22.43
CA LEU A 132 -3.34 -5.04 -23.36
C LEU A 132 -4.43 -3.97 -23.50
N ASP A 133 -5.69 -4.36 -23.48
CA ASP A 133 -6.81 -3.42 -23.56
C ASP A 133 -6.92 -2.61 -22.26
N GLU A 134 -6.67 -3.25 -21.10
CA GLU A 134 -6.56 -2.54 -19.83
C GLU A 134 -5.36 -1.57 -19.80
N VAL A 135 -4.19 -1.97 -20.32
CA VAL A 135 -3.05 -1.06 -20.46
C VAL A 135 -3.43 0.14 -21.32
N ALA A 136 -4.09 -0.08 -22.47
CA ALA A 136 -4.57 1.00 -23.33
C ALA A 136 -5.52 1.94 -22.57
N ARG A 137 -6.46 1.40 -21.82
CA ARG A 137 -7.40 2.17 -21.02
C ARG A 137 -6.70 3.05 -19.97
N TYR A 138 -5.68 2.54 -19.25
CA TYR A 138 -4.90 3.34 -18.31
C TYR A 138 -4.07 4.41 -19.00
N VAL A 139 -3.52 4.14 -20.19
CA VAL A 139 -2.85 5.15 -21.03
C VAL A 139 -3.84 6.27 -21.40
N ASP A 140 -5.05 5.92 -21.86
CA ASP A 140 -6.09 6.90 -22.20
C ASP A 140 -6.57 7.72 -21.00
N MET A 141 -6.54 7.14 -19.79
CA MET A 141 -6.79 7.85 -18.54
C MET A 141 -5.64 8.78 -18.12
N GLY A 142 -4.52 8.78 -18.83
CA GLY A 142 -3.37 9.65 -18.60
C GLY A 142 -2.31 9.09 -17.65
N TYR A 143 -2.38 7.82 -17.24
CA TYR A 143 -1.34 7.24 -16.40
C TYR A 143 0.00 7.15 -17.14
N LYS A 144 1.09 7.49 -16.45
CA LYS A 144 2.46 7.39 -16.96
C LYS A 144 3.13 6.06 -16.59
N ALA A 145 2.58 5.39 -15.59
CA ALA A 145 3.07 4.12 -15.08
C ALA A 145 1.90 3.16 -14.86
N ILE A 146 2.10 1.90 -15.24
CA ILE A 146 1.05 0.89 -15.25
C ILE A 146 1.63 -0.44 -14.78
N ARG A 147 1.04 -1.03 -13.73
CA ARG A 147 1.32 -2.39 -13.31
C ARG A 147 0.50 -3.36 -14.16
N ALA A 148 1.14 -4.21 -14.91
CA ALA A 148 0.48 -5.20 -15.75
C ALA A 148 0.52 -6.58 -15.11
N GLN A 149 -0.65 -7.22 -15.00
CA GLN A 149 -0.84 -8.58 -14.54
C GLN A 149 -1.79 -9.33 -15.47
N CYS A 150 -1.51 -10.60 -15.70
CA CYS A 150 -2.26 -11.43 -16.63
C CYS A 150 -2.56 -12.79 -16.02
N GLY A 151 -3.73 -13.33 -16.28
CA GLY A 151 -4.06 -14.71 -16.00
C GLY A 151 -3.09 -15.65 -16.72
N VAL A 152 -2.70 -16.73 -16.05
CA VAL A 152 -1.79 -17.74 -16.62
C VAL A 152 -2.63 -18.84 -17.28
N PRO A 153 -2.40 -19.17 -18.56
CA PRO A 153 -3.20 -20.17 -19.28
C PRO A 153 -3.26 -21.52 -18.55
N GLY A 154 -4.48 -22.02 -18.35
CA GLY A 154 -4.73 -23.30 -17.70
C GLY A 154 -4.63 -23.28 -16.17
N LEU A 155 -4.48 -22.08 -15.56
CA LEU A 155 -4.67 -21.89 -14.13
C LEU A 155 -5.99 -21.14 -13.87
N PRO A 156 -6.67 -21.42 -12.75
CA PRO A 156 -7.76 -20.56 -12.29
C PRO A 156 -7.20 -19.17 -11.96
N SER A 157 -8.07 -18.20 -11.71
CA SER A 157 -7.67 -16.80 -11.57
C SER A 157 -6.44 -16.60 -10.69
N THR A 158 -5.50 -15.82 -11.15
CA THR A 158 -4.39 -15.31 -10.33
C THR A 158 -4.88 -14.11 -9.51
N TYR A 159 -4.31 -13.92 -8.32
CA TYR A 159 -4.53 -12.72 -7.52
C TYR A 159 -4.39 -11.45 -8.37
N GLY A 160 -5.29 -10.51 -8.17
CA GLY A 160 -5.30 -9.24 -8.88
C GLY A 160 -5.89 -9.28 -10.29
N VAL A 161 -6.30 -10.45 -10.78
CA VAL A 161 -7.01 -10.58 -12.04
C VAL A 161 -8.50 -10.79 -11.75
N ALA A 162 -9.25 -9.70 -11.66
CA ALA A 162 -10.70 -9.73 -11.58
C ALA A 162 -11.29 -9.46 -12.96
N SER A 163 -12.12 -10.38 -13.45
CA SER A 163 -12.61 -10.40 -14.82
C SER A 163 -13.48 -9.21 -15.23
N ASP A 164 -14.14 -8.54 -14.30
CA ASP A 164 -15.21 -7.59 -14.64
C ASP A 164 -15.09 -6.23 -13.92
N LYS A 165 -14.05 -5.99 -13.15
CA LYS A 165 -13.99 -4.80 -12.29
C LYS A 165 -12.69 -4.03 -12.44
N LEU A 166 -12.85 -2.73 -12.62
CA LEU A 166 -11.79 -1.72 -12.59
C LEU A 166 -11.06 -1.63 -11.24
N TYR A 167 -11.68 -2.15 -10.21
CA TYR A 167 -11.31 -1.97 -8.81
C TYR A 167 -11.09 -3.31 -8.16
N TYR A 168 -10.32 -3.27 -7.09
CA TYR A 168 -10.08 -4.39 -6.21
C TYR A 168 -11.39 -5.04 -5.76
N GLU A 169 -11.38 -6.35 -5.52
CA GLU A 169 -12.59 -7.09 -5.18
C GLU A 169 -13.25 -6.56 -3.91
N PRO A 170 -14.59 -6.40 -3.92
CA PRO A 170 -15.32 -6.02 -2.70
C PRO A 170 -15.25 -7.15 -1.67
N ALA A 171 -15.40 -6.78 -0.40
CA ALA A 171 -15.62 -7.75 0.67
C ALA A 171 -16.90 -8.55 0.42
N ASP A 172 -16.82 -9.86 0.55
CA ASP A 172 -17.95 -10.78 0.54
C ASP A 172 -17.86 -11.75 1.72
N SER A 173 -18.91 -12.54 1.95
CA SER A 173 -18.97 -13.51 3.04
C SER A 173 -18.41 -14.88 2.66
N ALA A 174 -17.89 -15.07 1.45
CA ALA A 174 -17.36 -16.33 1.00
C ALA A 174 -16.05 -16.68 1.74
N LEU A 175 -15.85 -17.96 1.96
CA LEU A 175 -14.55 -18.48 2.40
C LEU A 175 -13.53 -18.34 1.28
N PRO A 176 -12.22 -18.31 1.61
CA PRO A 176 -11.17 -18.23 0.59
C PRO A 176 -11.30 -19.33 -0.44
N THR A 177 -11.24 -18.95 -1.71
CA THR A 177 -11.06 -19.93 -2.77
C THR A 177 -9.62 -20.41 -2.76
N GLU A 178 -9.42 -21.73 -2.77
CA GLU A 178 -8.10 -22.32 -2.90
C GLU A 178 -7.77 -22.49 -4.38
N ASN A 179 -6.87 -21.71 -4.91
CA ASN A 179 -6.46 -21.75 -6.31
C ASN A 179 -5.20 -22.61 -6.48
N VAL A 180 -5.07 -23.25 -7.63
CA VAL A 180 -3.85 -23.97 -8.00
C VAL A 180 -2.88 -23.01 -8.67
N TRP A 181 -1.63 -23.03 -8.22
CA TRP A 181 -0.53 -22.26 -8.76
C TRP A 181 0.50 -23.16 -9.43
N SER A 182 1.02 -22.76 -10.59
CA SER A 182 2.13 -23.43 -11.30
C SER A 182 3.20 -22.40 -11.66
N THR A 183 4.32 -22.43 -10.93
CA THR A 183 5.46 -21.55 -11.17
C THR A 183 6.04 -21.72 -12.58
N THR A 184 6.12 -22.95 -13.08
CA THR A 184 6.65 -23.22 -14.43
C THR A 184 5.82 -22.51 -15.51
N ARG A 185 4.48 -22.66 -15.45
CA ARG A 185 3.58 -21.99 -16.41
C ARG A 185 3.69 -20.47 -16.33
N TYR A 186 3.79 -19.94 -15.12
CA TYR A 186 3.94 -18.50 -14.90
C TYR A 186 5.27 -17.97 -15.49
N LEU A 187 6.39 -18.63 -15.24
CA LEU A 187 7.71 -18.24 -15.77
C LEU A 187 7.75 -18.29 -17.29
N ASP A 188 7.04 -19.22 -17.92
CA ASP A 188 6.92 -19.33 -19.36
C ASP A 188 6.00 -18.28 -19.98
N HIS A 189 5.04 -17.76 -19.20
CA HIS A 189 3.99 -16.86 -19.68
C HIS A 189 4.33 -15.38 -19.47
N ALA A 190 4.86 -15.02 -18.30
CA ALA A 190 5.10 -13.63 -17.94
C ALA A 190 6.00 -12.85 -18.93
N PRO A 191 7.12 -13.40 -19.47
CA PRO A 191 7.91 -12.68 -20.46
C PRO A 191 7.14 -12.36 -21.75
N LYS A 192 6.22 -13.23 -22.17
CA LYS A 192 5.41 -13.04 -23.40
C LYS A 192 4.43 -11.86 -23.23
N LEU A 193 3.89 -11.68 -22.04
CA LEU A 193 3.06 -10.51 -21.72
C LEU A 193 3.86 -9.22 -21.98
N PHE A 194 5.06 -9.10 -21.41
CA PHE A 194 5.85 -7.87 -21.50
C PHE A 194 6.43 -7.64 -22.91
N GLU A 195 6.78 -8.70 -23.62
CA GLU A 195 7.11 -8.63 -25.04
C GLU A 195 5.96 -8.03 -25.85
N THR A 196 4.75 -8.51 -25.62
CA THR A 196 3.55 -8.03 -26.33
C THR A 196 3.20 -6.60 -25.95
N ILE A 197 3.30 -6.23 -24.67
CA ILE A 197 3.09 -4.85 -24.21
C ILE A 197 4.10 -3.92 -24.89
N ARG A 198 5.40 -4.26 -24.90
CA ARG A 198 6.44 -3.42 -25.52
C ARG A 198 6.31 -3.35 -27.04
N THR A 199 5.85 -4.41 -27.68
CA THR A 199 5.54 -4.41 -29.11
C THR A 199 4.40 -3.45 -29.46
N ARG A 200 3.34 -3.40 -28.64
CA ARG A 200 2.16 -2.55 -28.90
C ARG A 200 2.36 -1.09 -28.46
N PHE A 201 2.96 -0.85 -27.30
CA PHE A 201 3.02 0.48 -26.66
C PHE A 201 4.43 1.09 -26.60
N GLY A 202 5.46 0.38 -27.04
CA GLY A 202 6.84 0.89 -26.97
C GLY A 202 7.33 1.07 -25.53
N PHE A 203 8.16 2.10 -25.31
CA PHE A 203 8.87 2.34 -24.04
C PHE A 203 8.54 3.70 -23.38
N ASP A 204 7.56 4.42 -23.89
CA ASP A 204 7.19 5.75 -23.39
C ASP A 204 6.46 5.72 -22.05
N HIS A 205 5.91 4.56 -21.70
CA HIS A 205 5.26 4.34 -20.40
C HIS A 205 6.09 3.43 -19.51
N HIS A 206 6.10 3.72 -18.23
CA HIS A 206 6.67 2.83 -17.22
C HIS A 206 5.74 1.62 -17.01
N ILE A 207 6.29 0.43 -17.14
CA ILE A 207 5.55 -0.81 -16.88
C ILE A 207 6.13 -1.47 -15.63
N LEU A 208 5.27 -1.89 -14.74
CA LEU A 208 5.58 -2.57 -13.49
C LEU A 208 4.98 -3.98 -13.51
N HIS A 209 5.53 -4.87 -12.71
CA HIS A 209 4.99 -6.21 -12.52
C HIS A 209 5.09 -6.64 -11.07
N ASP A 210 4.03 -7.22 -10.55
CA ASP A 210 3.95 -7.76 -9.20
C ASP A 210 3.97 -9.28 -9.24
N VAL A 211 5.00 -9.87 -8.67
CA VAL A 211 5.16 -11.33 -8.54
C VAL A 211 4.44 -11.87 -7.32
N HIS A 212 4.22 -11.00 -6.34
CA HIS A 212 3.41 -11.28 -5.15
C HIS A 212 3.94 -12.45 -4.32
N HIS A 213 5.24 -12.47 -4.02
CA HIS A 213 5.95 -13.47 -3.20
C HIS A 213 5.91 -14.92 -3.73
N ARG A 214 5.47 -15.15 -4.95
CA ARG A 214 5.16 -16.51 -5.49
C ARG A 214 6.37 -17.31 -5.98
N LEU A 215 7.57 -16.72 -6.02
CA LEU A 215 8.76 -17.38 -6.52
C LEU A 215 9.77 -17.68 -5.41
N THR A 216 10.53 -18.74 -5.60
CA THR A 216 11.78 -18.94 -4.86
C THR A 216 12.84 -17.93 -5.34
N PRO A 217 13.91 -17.67 -4.55
CA PRO A 217 14.93 -16.69 -4.95
C PRO A 217 15.58 -16.99 -6.31
N ILE A 218 15.82 -18.25 -6.64
CA ILE A 218 16.41 -18.61 -7.93
C ILE A 218 15.42 -18.46 -9.10
N GLU A 219 14.15 -18.73 -8.88
CA GLU A 219 13.09 -18.50 -9.86
C GLU A 219 12.87 -17.00 -10.09
N ALA A 220 12.93 -16.20 -9.03
CA ALA A 220 12.88 -14.75 -9.10
C ALA A 220 14.07 -14.17 -9.89
N GLY A 221 15.29 -14.72 -9.70
CA GLY A 221 16.46 -14.36 -10.50
C GLY A 221 16.28 -14.70 -11.98
N ARG A 222 15.71 -15.87 -12.30
CA ARG A 222 15.38 -16.27 -13.69
C ARG A 222 14.36 -15.34 -14.33
N LEU A 223 13.26 -15.04 -13.61
CA LEU A 223 12.27 -14.12 -14.10
C LEU A 223 12.86 -12.73 -14.35
N GLY A 224 13.55 -12.16 -13.37
CA GLY A 224 14.20 -10.87 -13.49
C GLY A 224 15.11 -10.80 -14.72
N LYS A 225 15.92 -11.84 -14.96
CA LYS A 225 16.78 -11.94 -16.15
C LYS A 225 15.98 -11.97 -17.44
N SER A 226 14.89 -12.70 -17.50
CA SER A 226 14.03 -12.78 -18.69
C SER A 226 13.29 -11.47 -18.99
N LEU A 227 13.07 -10.62 -17.96
CA LEU A 227 12.38 -9.35 -18.09
C LEU A 227 13.29 -8.15 -18.43
N GLU A 228 14.62 -8.30 -18.37
CA GLU A 228 15.56 -7.20 -18.66
C GLU A 228 15.34 -6.53 -20.03
N PRO A 229 15.04 -7.25 -21.15
CA PRO A 229 14.79 -6.62 -22.44
C PRO A 229 13.58 -5.67 -22.44
N TYR A 230 12.64 -5.87 -21.53
CA TYR A 230 11.39 -5.10 -21.48
C TYR A 230 11.49 -3.87 -20.56
N ARG A 231 12.62 -3.65 -19.89
CA ARG A 231 12.93 -2.46 -19.07
C ARG A 231 11.77 -2.10 -18.15
N LEU A 232 11.40 -3.01 -17.26
CA LEU A 232 10.38 -2.74 -16.26
C LEU A 232 10.85 -1.62 -15.32
N PHE A 233 9.91 -0.82 -14.83
CA PHE A 233 10.17 0.13 -13.76
C PHE A 233 10.60 -0.60 -12.49
N TRP A 234 9.88 -1.69 -12.16
CA TRP A 234 10.29 -2.68 -11.16
C TRP A 234 9.62 -4.05 -11.33
N MET A 235 10.24 -5.04 -10.73
CA MET A 235 9.65 -6.32 -10.38
C MET A 235 9.35 -6.29 -8.88
N GLU A 236 8.06 -6.38 -8.51
CA GLU A 236 7.55 -6.19 -7.16
C GLU A 236 7.44 -7.53 -6.45
N ASP A 237 7.82 -7.56 -5.17
CA ASP A 237 7.68 -8.67 -4.24
C ASP A 237 8.03 -10.05 -4.86
N PRO A 238 9.26 -10.22 -5.42
CA PRO A 238 9.59 -11.39 -6.23
C PRO A 238 9.62 -12.70 -5.44
N THR A 239 9.98 -12.66 -4.16
CA THR A 239 10.08 -13.81 -3.25
C THR A 239 9.69 -13.39 -1.84
N PRO A 240 9.28 -14.31 -0.95
CA PRO A 240 9.04 -13.99 0.46
C PRO A 240 10.21 -13.25 1.10
N ALA A 241 9.92 -12.10 1.69
CA ALA A 241 10.95 -11.17 2.19
C ALA A 241 11.36 -11.43 3.66
N GLU A 242 10.91 -12.52 4.26
CA GLU A 242 11.33 -12.96 5.60
C GLU A 242 12.81 -13.29 5.64
N ASN A 243 13.35 -13.85 4.55
CA ASN A 243 14.78 -14.06 4.39
C ASN A 243 15.40 -12.98 3.50
N GLN A 244 15.73 -11.82 4.07
CA GLN A 244 16.29 -10.70 3.33
C GLN A 244 17.59 -11.05 2.59
N ALA A 245 18.42 -11.93 3.19
CA ALA A 245 19.69 -12.35 2.58
C ALA A 245 19.52 -13.10 1.24
N ALA A 246 18.36 -13.72 1.02
CA ALA A 246 18.07 -14.42 -0.24
C ALA A 246 18.00 -13.48 -1.45
N PHE A 247 17.74 -12.20 -1.23
CA PHE A 247 17.74 -11.21 -2.31
C PHE A 247 19.12 -11.00 -2.95
N ARG A 248 20.23 -11.37 -2.28
CA ARG A 248 21.56 -11.38 -2.91
C ARG A 248 21.58 -12.31 -4.13
N LEU A 249 20.97 -13.49 -4.01
CA LEU A 249 20.89 -14.43 -5.14
C LEU A 249 20.11 -13.84 -6.32
N ILE A 250 19.03 -13.11 -6.06
CA ILE A 250 18.28 -12.45 -7.13
C ILE A 250 19.15 -11.37 -7.77
N ARG A 251 19.78 -10.51 -6.96
CA ARG A 251 20.59 -9.39 -7.42
C ARG A 251 21.82 -9.84 -8.23
N GLU A 252 22.40 -10.99 -7.92
CA GLU A 252 23.51 -11.59 -8.68
C GLU A 252 23.12 -12.01 -10.11
N HIS A 253 21.82 -12.25 -10.36
CA HIS A 253 21.34 -12.80 -11.62
C HIS A 253 20.58 -11.81 -12.50
N THR A 254 20.17 -10.65 -11.98
CA THR A 254 19.43 -9.67 -12.79
C THR A 254 19.69 -8.23 -12.38
N VAL A 255 19.62 -7.35 -13.37
CA VAL A 255 19.59 -5.89 -13.20
C VAL A 255 18.18 -5.30 -13.27
N THR A 256 17.14 -6.12 -13.41
CA THR A 256 15.75 -5.65 -13.32
C THR A 256 15.54 -5.02 -11.93
N PRO A 257 15.05 -3.77 -11.86
CA PRO A 257 14.83 -3.11 -10.57
C PRO A 257 13.84 -3.89 -9.69
N ILE A 258 14.09 -3.91 -8.39
CA ILE A 258 13.31 -4.67 -7.41
C ILE A 258 12.64 -3.72 -6.42
N ALA A 259 11.34 -3.92 -6.20
CA ALA A 259 10.56 -3.25 -5.17
C ALA A 259 10.02 -4.27 -4.16
N VAL A 260 10.17 -3.99 -2.87
CA VAL A 260 9.68 -4.87 -1.80
C VAL A 260 9.21 -4.02 -0.63
N GLY A 261 8.17 -4.46 0.07
CA GLY A 261 7.88 -3.84 1.36
C GLY A 261 6.41 -3.78 1.79
N GLY A 262 5.46 -4.22 0.96
CA GLY A 262 4.05 -4.21 1.30
C GLY A 262 3.73 -4.91 2.63
N ILE A 263 4.45 -5.97 2.95
CA ILE A 263 4.29 -6.76 4.18
C ILE A 263 5.11 -6.25 5.38
N PHE A 264 5.96 -5.22 5.22
CA PHE A 264 6.86 -4.77 6.28
C PHE A 264 6.13 -3.91 7.31
N ASN A 265 6.45 -4.16 8.57
CA ASN A 265 5.87 -3.44 9.70
C ASN A 265 6.86 -2.51 10.40
N THR A 266 8.16 -2.74 10.26
CA THR A 266 9.21 -1.97 10.94
C THR A 266 10.43 -1.76 10.06
N VAL A 267 11.29 -0.80 10.44
CA VAL A 267 12.59 -0.60 9.80
C VAL A 267 13.48 -1.87 9.87
N HIS A 268 13.27 -2.72 10.87
CA HIS A 268 14.03 -3.97 11.02
C HIS A 268 13.69 -5.00 9.93
N ASP A 269 12.49 -4.89 9.31
CA ASP A 269 12.06 -5.79 8.23
C ASP A 269 12.70 -5.42 6.88
N CYS A 270 13.31 -4.24 6.76
CA CYS A 270 13.90 -3.76 5.51
C CYS A 270 15.36 -3.27 5.63
N GLN A 271 15.92 -3.22 6.84
CA GLN A 271 17.25 -2.67 7.08
C GLN A 271 18.32 -3.32 6.20
N GLN A 272 18.35 -4.66 6.14
CA GLN A 272 19.35 -5.38 5.36
C GLN A 272 19.17 -5.17 3.85
N LEU A 273 17.92 -5.23 3.37
CA LEU A 273 17.61 -4.99 1.96
C LEU A 273 18.08 -3.62 1.49
N ILE A 274 17.90 -2.60 2.35
CA ILE A 274 18.30 -1.22 2.05
C ILE A 274 19.82 -1.07 2.17
N SER A 275 20.42 -1.47 3.31
CA SER A 275 21.83 -1.21 3.59
C SER A 275 22.79 -1.97 2.70
N GLU A 276 22.38 -3.12 2.16
CA GLU A 276 23.14 -3.89 1.18
C GLU A 276 22.73 -3.60 -0.27
N GLN A 277 21.82 -2.64 -0.49
CA GLN A 277 21.32 -2.28 -1.83
C GLN A 277 20.76 -3.48 -2.60
N LEU A 278 20.04 -4.35 -1.92
CA LEU A 278 19.42 -5.54 -2.51
C LEU A 278 18.11 -5.22 -3.23
N ILE A 279 17.56 -4.04 -2.97
CA ILE A 279 16.36 -3.49 -3.62
C ILE A 279 16.63 -2.08 -4.12
N ASP A 280 15.82 -1.62 -5.08
CA ASP A 280 15.90 -0.28 -5.65
C ASP A 280 14.79 0.63 -5.10
N TYR A 281 13.68 0.00 -4.68
CA TYR A 281 12.52 0.70 -4.12
C TYR A 281 12.03 0.00 -2.85
N ILE A 282 11.83 0.80 -1.80
CA ILE A 282 11.17 0.35 -0.57
C ILE A 282 9.67 0.67 -0.65
N ARG A 283 8.84 -0.38 -0.74
CA ARG A 283 7.39 -0.26 -1.01
C ARG A 283 6.58 -0.48 0.26
N THR A 284 6.83 0.32 1.29
CA THR A 284 6.07 0.27 2.54
C THR A 284 4.81 1.11 2.48
N THR A 285 3.83 0.79 3.33
CA THR A 285 2.61 1.58 3.49
C THR A 285 2.61 2.36 4.79
N VAL A 286 2.02 3.55 4.78
CA VAL A 286 1.76 4.34 5.98
C VAL A 286 1.01 3.53 7.03
N VAL A 287 0.04 2.71 6.60
CA VAL A 287 -0.86 1.95 7.48
C VAL A 287 -0.14 0.79 8.18
N HIS A 288 0.65 0.00 7.46
CA HIS A 288 1.25 -1.21 8.05
C HIS A 288 2.64 -0.99 8.65
N ALA A 289 3.31 0.10 8.23
CA ALA A 289 4.67 0.42 8.67
C ALA A 289 4.74 1.44 9.83
N GLY A 290 3.73 1.46 10.69
CA GLY A 290 3.77 2.25 11.92
C GLY A 290 3.55 3.76 11.75
N GLY A 291 2.90 4.19 10.67
CA GLY A 291 2.52 5.57 10.43
C GLY A 291 3.64 6.46 9.85
N ILE A 292 3.34 7.73 9.71
CA ILE A 292 4.22 8.75 9.09
C ILE A 292 5.55 8.87 9.84
N SER A 293 5.53 8.87 11.17
CA SER A 293 6.74 8.98 11.99
C SER A 293 7.74 7.84 11.72
N HIS A 294 7.23 6.62 11.56
CA HIS A 294 8.11 5.47 11.31
C HIS A 294 8.53 5.37 9.85
N LEU A 295 7.61 5.68 8.92
CA LEU A 295 7.90 5.71 7.49
C LEU A 295 9.00 6.72 7.15
N ARG A 296 9.04 7.87 7.84
CA ARG A 296 10.16 8.83 7.73
C ARG A 296 11.51 8.21 8.08
N ARG A 297 11.58 7.36 9.11
CA ARG A 297 12.84 6.67 9.49
C ARG A 297 13.27 5.69 8.41
N ILE A 298 12.33 4.95 7.83
CA ILE A 298 12.60 4.02 6.73
C ILE A 298 13.10 4.81 5.51
N ALA A 299 12.44 5.91 5.16
CA ALA A 299 12.82 6.74 4.01
C ALA A 299 14.19 7.39 4.17
N HIS A 300 14.54 7.88 5.36
CA HIS A 300 15.87 8.45 5.62
C HIS A 300 16.98 7.37 5.55
N LEU A 301 16.72 6.17 6.05
CA LEU A 301 17.64 5.05 5.85
C LEU A 301 17.81 4.73 4.36
N ALA A 302 16.69 4.66 3.62
CA ALA A 302 16.69 4.38 2.19
C ALA A 302 17.44 5.46 1.39
N GLU A 303 17.27 6.74 1.74
CA GLU A 303 17.96 7.87 1.10
C GLU A 303 19.48 7.75 1.19
N LEU A 304 20.03 7.37 2.35
CA LEU A 304 21.47 7.17 2.55
C LEU A 304 22.05 6.09 1.61
N HIS A 305 21.24 5.14 1.20
CA HIS A 305 21.62 4.02 0.34
C HIS A 305 21.08 4.15 -1.09
N GLN A 306 20.57 5.34 -1.47
CA GLN A 306 20.02 5.63 -2.81
C GLN A 306 18.85 4.71 -3.21
N VAL A 307 18.17 4.13 -2.24
CA VAL A 307 16.91 3.41 -2.43
C VAL A 307 15.77 4.41 -2.40
N ARG A 308 14.84 4.30 -3.36
CA ARG A 308 13.72 5.23 -3.51
C ARG A 308 12.47 4.67 -2.81
N THR A 309 11.54 5.55 -2.45
CA THR A 309 10.27 5.13 -1.89
C THR A 309 9.25 4.76 -2.97
N GLY A 310 8.33 3.85 -2.64
CA GLY A 310 7.19 3.51 -3.49
C GLY A 310 6.01 3.15 -2.60
N CYS A 311 5.26 4.16 -2.12
CA CYS A 311 4.20 3.88 -1.16
C CYS A 311 3.15 2.92 -1.71
N HIS A 312 2.91 1.85 -0.94
CA HIS A 312 1.77 0.96 -1.12
C HIS A 312 0.50 1.66 -0.65
N GLY A 313 -0.54 1.60 -1.44
CA GLY A 313 -1.80 2.27 -1.17
C GLY A 313 -2.83 2.00 -2.25
N ALA A 314 -3.10 0.70 -2.52
CA ALA A 314 -4.19 0.31 -3.40
C ALA A 314 -5.55 0.56 -2.74
N THR A 315 -6.65 0.33 -3.45
CA THR A 315 -8.01 0.49 -2.94
C THR A 315 -8.40 -0.46 -1.81
N ASP A 316 -7.52 -1.34 -1.41
CA ASP A 316 -7.64 -2.14 -0.20
C ASP A 316 -7.40 -1.33 1.09
N LEU A 317 -6.88 -0.12 0.96
CA LEU A 317 -6.74 0.88 2.03
C LEU A 317 -7.64 2.09 1.74
N SER A 318 -8.03 2.82 2.77
CA SER A 318 -8.99 3.91 2.64
C SER A 318 -8.37 5.17 2.00
N PRO A 319 -9.21 6.13 1.56
CA PRO A 319 -8.74 7.46 1.16
C PRO A 319 -7.91 8.19 2.23
N VAL A 320 -8.07 7.86 3.54
CA VAL A 320 -7.21 8.40 4.60
C VAL A 320 -5.76 7.95 4.44
N CYS A 321 -5.53 6.67 4.14
CA CYS A 321 -4.19 6.20 3.77
C CYS A 321 -3.66 6.92 2.53
N MET A 322 -4.49 7.05 1.50
CA MET A 322 -4.11 7.69 0.24
C MET A 322 -3.68 9.15 0.47
N GLY A 323 -4.48 9.92 1.21
CA GLY A 323 -4.14 11.31 1.56
C GLY A 323 -2.84 11.41 2.37
N ALA A 324 -2.69 10.58 3.40
CA ALA A 324 -1.48 10.56 4.22
C ALA A 324 -0.22 10.18 3.42
N ALA A 325 -0.30 9.15 2.57
CA ALA A 325 0.78 8.74 1.68
C ALA A 325 1.12 9.83 0.67
N LEU A 326 0.12 10.47 0.07
CA LEU A 326 0.32 11.56 -0.87
C LEU A 326 1.06 12.76 -0.25
N HIS A 327 0.69 13.16 0.97
CA HIS A 327 1.39 14.22 1.67
C HIS A 327 2.83 13.83 2.03
N PHE A 328 3.05 12.59 2.43
CA PHE A 328 4.38 12.04 2.64
C PHE A 328 5.20 12.04 1.34
N ASP A 329 4.64 11.55 0.25
CA ASP A 329 5.30 11.46 -1.05
C ASP A 329 5.49 12.83 -1.73
N THR A 330 4.67 13.81 -1.39
CA THR A 330 4.90 15.22 -1.79
C THR A 330 6.15 15.79 -1.15
N TRP A 331 6.45 15.39 0.08
CA TRP A 331 7.59 15.88 0.87
C TRP A 331 8.87 15.06 0.66
N VAL A 332 8.82 13.71 0.67
CA VAL A 332 10.01 12.86 0.75
C VAL A 332 10.97 13.09 -0.41
N PRO A 333 12.30 13.30 -0.18
CA PRO A 333 13.22 13.65 -1.27
C PRO A 333 13.51 12.47 -2.20
N ASN A 334 13.67 11.25 -1.69
CA ASN A 334 13.99 10.04 -2.43
C ASN A 334 12.75 9.29 -2.95
N PHE A 335 11.74 10.03 -3.38
CA PHE A 335 10.52 9.48 -3.96
C PHE A 335 10.77 8.70 -5.25
N GLY A 336 10.06 7.60 -5.42
CA GLY A 336 9.99 6.81 -6.65
C GLY A 336 8.65 6.94 -7.35
N ILE A 337 7.63 6.29 -6.79
CA ILE A 337 6.27 6.28 -7.35
C ILE A 337 5.29 5.89 -6.23
N GLN A 338 4.01 6.29 -6.35
CA GLN A 338 2.96 5.88 -5.43
C GLN A 338 1.94 4.97 -6.13
N GLU A 339 1.46 3.97 -5.45
CA GLU A 339 0.34 3.17 -5.92
C GLU A 339 -0.96 3.96 -5.85
N TYR A 340 -1.76 3.92 -6.91
CA TYR A 340 -3.06 4.57 -6.94
C TYR A 340 -4.03 3.83 -7.85
N MET A 341 -5.02 3.22 -7.24
CA MET A 341 -6.25 2.82 -7.91
C MET A 341 -7.36 3.76 -7.44
N ARG A 342 -8.33 4.06 -8.32
CA ARG A 342 -9.48 4.90 -7.94
C ARG A 342 -10.39 4.10 -7.00
N HIS A 343 -10.82 4.73 -5.94
CA HIS A 343 -11.89 4.21 -5.12
C HIS A 343 -13.25 4.26 -5.83
N THR A 344 -14.22 3.54 -5.30
CA THR A 344 -15.60 3.63 -5.79
C THR A 344 -16.23 4.96 -5.39
N ALA A 345 -17.26 5.38 -6.12
CA ALA A 345 -18.00 6.59 -5.76
C ALA A 345 -18.61 6.52 -4.34
N ASP A 346 -19.02 5.33 -3.89
CA ASP A 346 -19.53 5.14 -2.52
C ASP A 346 -18.41 5.33 -1.48
N THR A 347 -17.20 4.84 -1.77
CA THR A 347 -16.03 5.05 -0.91
C THR A 347 -15.67 6.53 -0.83
N ASP A 348 -15.60 7.23 -1.97
CA ASP A 348 -15.30 8.66 -2.00
C ASP A 348 -16.40 9.51 -1.33
N ALA A 349 -17.66 9.05 -1.37
CA ALA A 349 -18.74 9.70 -0.66
C ALA A 349 -18.66 9.52 0.87
N VAL A 350 -18.15 8.38 1.34
CA VAL A 350 -17.86 8.14 2.77
C VAL A 350 -16.61 8.89 3.22
N PHE A 351 -15.62 9.03 2.35
CA PHE A 351 -14.34 9.69 2.63
C PHE A 351 -14.09 10.86 1.69
N PRO A 352 -14.80 12.00 1.82
CA PRO A 352 -14.52 13.19 1.02
C PRO A 352 -13.07 13.64 1.17
N HIS A 353 -12.43 13.99 0.04
CA HIS A 353 -11.03 14.36 0.00
C HIS A 353 -10.76 15.49 -1.01
N ASP A 354 -9.65 16.18 -0.88
CA ASP A 354 -9.26 17.31 -1.74
C ASP A 354 -8.11 16.98 -2.70
N TYR A 355 -7.56 15.77 -2.66
CA TYR A 355 -6.55 15.36 -3.63
C TYR A 355 -7.19 15.05 -5.00
N VAL A 356 -6.44 15.37 -6.07
CA VAL A 356 -6.92 15.19 -7.44
C VAL A 356 -5.89 14.47 -8.31
N PHE A 357 -6.37 13.56 -9.16
CA PHE A 357 -5.56 12.93 -10.20
C PHE A 357 -5.61 13.78 -11.48
N ARG A 358 -4.44 14.08 -12.04
CA ARG A 358 -4.30 14.79 -13.32
C ARG A 358 -3.02 14.35 -14.03
N ASP A 359 -3.14 13.95 -15.28
CA ASP A 359 -2.02 13.64 -16.19
C ASP A 359 -0.98 12.67 -15.63
N GLY A 360 -1.44 11.64 -14.91
CA GLY A 360 -0.56 10.60 -14.32
C GLY A 360 0.00 10.94 -12.95
N TYR A 361 -0.42 12.05 -12.35
CA TYR A 361 0.02 12.52 -11.04
C TYR A 361 -1.14 12.75 -10.09
N LEU A 362 -0.93 12.44 -8.82
CA LEU A 362 -1.77 12.93 -7.73
C LEU A 362 -1.24 14.26 -7.23
N HIS A 363 -2.14 15.18 -6.94
CA HIS A 363 -1.85 16.47 -6.37
C HIS A 363 -2.54 16.59 -5.01
N ALA A 364 -1.76 16.84 -3.97
CA ALA A 364 -2.29 17.12 -2.65
C ALA A 364 -3.03 18.47 -2.66
N GLY A 365 -4.16 18.51 -1.95
CA GLY A 365 -4.86 19.76 -1.70
C GLY A 365 -4.15 20.66 -0.69
N GLU A 366 -4.77 21.81 -0.42
CA GLU A 366 -4.26 22.80 0.54
C GLU A 366 -5.04 22.79 1.86
N THR A 367 -6.03 21.90 2.01
CA THR A 367 -6.80 21.75 3.25
C THR A 367 -5.87 21.36 4.40
N PRO A 368 -5.98 22.01 5.58
CA PRO A 368 -5.19 21.62 6.74
C PRO A 368 -5.40 20.15 7.13
N GLY A 369 -4.29 19.45 7.43
CA GLY A 369 -4.28 18.01 7.66
C GLY A 369 -3.83 17.24 6.42
N HIS A 370 -4.25 15.99 6.32
CA HIS A 370 -4.00 15.14 5.14
C HIS A 370 -5.10 15.25 4.06
N GLY A 371 -6.03 16.21 4.18
CA GLY A 371 -7.01 16.53 3.16
C GLY A 371 -8.18 15.54 3.02
N VAL A 372 -8.37 14.62 3.96
CA VAL A 372 -9.45 13.63 3.93
C VAL A 372 -10.32 13.76 5.18
N THR A 373 -11.64 13.66 4.98
CA THR A 373 -12.63 13.64 6.05
C THR A 373 -13.45 12.35 6.00
N ILE A 374 -14.30 12.11 6.99
CA ILE A 374 -15.24 10.99 7.01
C ILE A 374 -16.66 11.49 7.24
N ASP A 375 -17.59 11.07 6.38
CA ASP A 375 -19.03 11.21 6.60
C ASP A 375 -19.52 10.00 7.41
N GLU A 376 -19.67 10.19 8.72
CA GLU A 376 -20.02 9.11 9.64
C GLU A 376 -21.47 8.61 9.46
N GLU A 377 -22.38 9.48 9.00
CA GLU A 377 -23.76 9.08 8.72
C GLU A 377 -23.82 8.15 7.52
N ARG A 378 -23.03 8.45 6.48
CA ARG A 378 -22.87 7.55 5.33
C ARG A 378 -22.11 6.29 5.70
N ALA A 379 -21.03 6.39 6.45
CA ALA A 379 -20.26 5.23 6.92
C ALA A 379 -21.14 4.21 7.64
N ALA A 380 -22.09 4.67 8.46
CA ALA A 380 -23.03 3.82 9.18
C ALA A 380 -23.99 3.04 8.26
N GLN A 381 -24.15 3.45 7.01
CA GLN A 381 -25.02 2.76 6.04
C GLN A 381 -24.33 1.52 5.42
N TYR A 382 -23.03 1.38 5.60
CA TYR A 382 -22.23 0.30 5.04
C TYR A 382 -21.60 -0.55 6.16
N PRO A 383 -22.38 -1.48 6.79
CA PRO A 383 -21.87 -2.32 7.85
C PRO A 383 -20.75 -3.24 7.36
N TYR A 384 -19.88 -3.65 8.29
CA TYR A 384 -18.83 -4.63 8.04
C TYR A 384 -19.37 -5.89 7.35
N LYS A 385 -18.61 -6.39 6.38
CA LYS A 385 -18.83 -7.68 5.73
C LYS A 385 -17.59 -8.54 5.92
N PRO A 386 -17.72 -9.82 6.33
CA PRO A 386 -16.59 -10.71 6.39
C PRO A 386 -15.87 -10.75 5.03
N SER A 387 -14.55 -10.75 5.04
CA SER A 387 -13.74 -10.95 3.85
C SER A 387 -12.60 -11.89 4.15
N ALA A 388 -12.21 -12.66 3.14
CA ALA A 388 -11.10 -13.60 3.23
C ALA A 388 -10.13 -13.35 2.09
N LEU A 389 -8.83 -13.43 2.40
CA LEU A 389 -7.79 -13.35 1.39
C LEU A 389 -7.71 -14.67 0.62
N PRO A 390 -7.34 -14.64 -0.67
CA PRO A 390 -7.16 -15.85 -1.47
C PRO A 390 -6.09 -16.77 -0.90
N VAL A 391 -6.12 -18.03 -1.29
CA VAL A 391 -5.14 -19.04 -0.88
C VAL A 391 -4.68 -19.80 -2.13
N ASN A 392 -3.38 -20.01 -2.27
CA ASN A 392 -2.81 -20.79 -3.34
C ASN A 392 -2.26 -22.14 -2.85
N ARG A 393 -2.38 -23.16 -3.71
CA ARG A 393 -1.69 -24.44 -3.59
C ARG A 393 -0.91 -24.73 -4.85
N LEU A 394 0.21 -25.42 -4.72
CA LEU A 394 0.91 -26.02 -5.85
C LEU A 394 0.09 -27.21 -6.42
N GLU A 395 0.47 -27.69 -7.60
CA GLU A 395 -0.18 -28.82 -8.27
C GLU A 395 -0.15 -30.12 -7.43
N ASP A 396 0.80 -30.26 -6.51
CA ASP A 396 0.89 -31.38 -5.56
C ASP A 396 0.06 -31.19 -4.27
N GLY A 397 -0.67 -30.09 -4.15
CA GLY A 397 -1.50 -29.73 -3.00
C GLY A 397 -0.77 -28.98 -1.88
N SER A 398 0.54 -28.73 -1.99
CA SER A 398 1.29 -27.94 -1.01
C SER A 398 0.81 -26.49 -0.96
N MET A 399 0.69 -25.91 0.25
CA MET A 399 0.38 -24.49 0.41
C MET A 399 1.46 -23.60 -0.22
N TRP A 400 1.02 -22.56 -0.90
CA TRP A 400 1.92 -21.61 -1.57
C TRP A 400 1.51 -20.15 -1.33
N ASN A 401 2.42 -19.23 -1.58
CA ASN A 401 2.15 -17.80 -1.50
C ASN A 401 1.19 -17.35 -2.60
N TRP A 402 0.38 -16.32 -2.32
CA TRP A 402 -0.61 -15.80 -3.27
C TRP A 402 -0.32 -14.37 -3.71
#